data_51be85e95f1b58d88797e707f6c34dde
#
_entry.id   51be85e95f1b58d88797e707f6c34dde
#
_cell.length_a   1.000
_cell.length_b   1.000
_cell.length_c   1.000
_cell.angle_alpha   90.00
_cell.angle_beta   90.00
_cell.angle_gamma   90.00
#
_symmetry.space_group_name_H-M   'P 1'
#
loop_
_entity.id
_entity.type
_entity.pdbx_description
1 polymer ?
#
loop_
_entity_poly.entity_id
_entity_poly.type
_entity_poly.pdbx_seq_one_letter_code
_entity_poly.pdbx_strand_id
1 'polypeptide(L)'
;MKSLVRKVAAGVLAAATMLGVAGLGATTANAQEANGSIKVSSTNAEFAGKEIKAYQMFSYDLDAVNAGTADNGGFTLNSEWNQFFISNKTEFNLGDDTTVDNVAQRAYDYVSGLKDGKTQVVPFAKKASDWAKTQTGLTIKTESAAKIAVDGKYTATFTDLAYGSYLVSPKAGSTDTSGKRGTDAILLNVLNSTAVEQDLKSTYPTIQKTVKNGTDDKKHNSVEIGDTVDFKLASTVPDMTEYTNGYTFKFTDTLSKGLTLNGTAEGGTFAPTVKIGDTTLTKDLDYTATYTTDSDTGKTALEVNMMNFKNLHQNDAGKAITVEYSATLNKDAEVGSTGNQNDAKIEYSNDPASNGTGTTKEDKTYTYTFNFDIEKVNAVDHNDKLKGAQFELQRENGTKINLVKVSDGVFRPAKGTETVADDKTVVTDNNGKLQFTGLKEGTYKVKEIKAPTGYNLLKDPITVTISATYDENTGILESWKVNNANAQGTTVPVITVENNKGVTLPETGGMGTVLFTVFGVAIVALGATWYVKSNRKSRHAA
;
A
#
# COMPACT_ATOMS: atom_id res chain seq x y z
N MET A 1 22.00 -21.95 -21.55
CA MET A 1 20.86 -21.72 -22.45
C MET A 1 20.11 -20.51 -21.94
N LYS A 2 20.22 -19.40 -22.66
CA LYS A 2 19.67 -18.09 -22.27
C LYS A 2 18.20 -18.07 -22.64
N SER A 3 17.28 -18.01 -21.66
CA SER A 3 15.87 -17.75 -21.90
C SER A 3 15.69 -16.26 -22.18
N LEU A 4 15.33 -15.96 -23.40
CA LEU A 4 14.95 -14.63 -23.86
C LEU A 4 13.57 -14.32 -23.28
N VAL A 5 13.51 -13.55 -22.19
CA VAL A 5 12.26 -12.92 -21.73
C VAL A 5 11.94 -11.80 -22.72
N ARG A 6 11.12 -12.09 -23.71
CA ARG A 6 10.47 -11.07 -24.53
C ARG A 6 9.49 -10.32 -23.64
N LYS A 7 9.85 -9.10 -23.24
CA LYS A 7 8.89 -8.09 -22.78
C LYS A 7 8.00 -7.74 -23.97
N VAL A 8 6.89 -8.43 -24.11
CA VAL A 8 5.81 -7.99 -24.99
C VAL A 8 5.19 -6.79 -24.28
N ALA A 9 5.38 -5.62 -24.85
CA ALA A 9 4.57 -4.46 -24.54
C ALA A 9 3.13 -4.80 -24.98
N ALA A 10 2.33 -5.32 -24.06
CA ALA A 10 0.93 -5.64 -24.29
C ALA A 10 0.12 -4.34 -24.20
N GLY A 11 0.24 -3.52 -25.20
CA GLY A 11 -0.68 -2.45 -25.52
C GLY A 11 -1.50 -2.86 -26.70
N VAL A 12 -2.81 -2.97 -26.53
CA VAL A 12 -3.79 -3.06 -27.62
C VAL A 12 -3.50 -4.19 -28.64
N LEU A 13 -3.66 -5.43 -28.24
CA LEU A 13 -3.70 -6.55 -29.17
C LEU A 13 -5.06 -7.28 -29.13
N ALA A 14 -6.15 -6.56 -28.87
CA ALA A 14 -7.50 -7.09 -29.04
C ALA A 14 -8.13 -6.70 -30.39
N ALA A 15 -7.37 -6.07 -31.25
CA ALA A 15 -7.91 -5.48 -32.49
C ALA A 15 -7.64 -6.28 -33.76
N ALA A 16 -6.95 -7.40 -33.70
CA ALA A 16 -6.54 -8.10 -34.93
C ALA A 16 -7.64 -8.95 -35.57
N THR A 17 -8.84 -9.06 -34.97
CA THR A 17 -9.97 -9.76 -35.57
C THR A 17 -11.29 -9.07 -35.30
N MET A 18 -11.38 -7.80 -35.64
CA MET A 18 -12.67 -7.19 -35.75
C MET A 18 -13.36 -7.75 -36.98
N LEU A 19 -14.44 -8.47 -36.78
CA LEU A 19 -15.28 -9.05 -37.83
C LEU A 19 -14.53 -9.94 -38.89
N GLY A 20 -13.35 -10.45 -38.58
CA GLY A 20 -12.59 -11.39 -39.41
C GLY A 20 -12.94 -12.83 -39.08
N VAL A 21 -13.11 -13.65 -40.10
CA VAL A 21 -13.50 -15.05 -40.08
C VAL A 21 -12.76 -15.87 -39.03
N ALA A 22 -13.46 -16.34 -38.00
CA ALA A 22 -12.95 -17.35 -37.09
C ALA A 22 -12.90 -18.71 -37.82
N GLY A 23 -11.72 -19.36 -37.77
CA GLY A 23 -11.53 -20.69 -38.38
C GLY A 23 -12.52 -21.71 -37.86
N LEU A 24 -13.15 -22.41 -38.78
CA LEU A 24 -14.19 -23.39 -38.59
C LEU A 24 -13.72 -24.62 -37.81
N GLY A 25 -14.28 -24.84 -36.64
CA GLY A 25 -14.39 -26.14 -36.00
C GLY A 25 -15.85 -26.56 -36.05
N ALA A 26 -16.19 -27.50 -36.93
CA ALA A 26 -17.54 -27.99 -37.06
C ALA A 26 -17.97 -28.76 -35.80
N THR A 27 -19.00 -28.29 -35.11
CA THR A 27 -19.80 -29.09 -34.18
C THR A 27 -21.27 -28.94 -34.49
N THR A 28 -21.96 -30.06 -34.49
CA THR A 28 -23.36 -30.30 -34.86
C THR A 28 -24.33 -29.34 -34.18
N ALA A 29 -25.26 -28.79 -34.98
CA ALA A 29 -26.32 -27.91 -34.61
C ALA A 29 -27.26 -28.52 -33.55
N ASN A 30 -27.31 -27.91 -32.39
CA ASN A 30 -28.48 -27.83 -31.54
C ASN A 30 -28.72 -26.34 -31.27
N ALA A 31 -29.94 -25.87 -31.45
CA ALA A 31 -30.35 -24.50 -31.09
C ALA A 31 -30.11 -24.30 -29.58
N GLN A 32 -28.95 -23.84 -29.24
CA GLN A 32 -28.57 -23.52 -27.87
C GLN A 32 -28.71 -22.03 -27.70
N GLU A 33 -29.47 -21.61 -26.67
CA GLU A 33 -29.50 -20.20 -26.26
C GLU A 33 -28.07 -19.68 -26.18
N ALA A 34 -27.81 -18.54 -26.81
CA ALA A 34 -26.51 -17.93 -26.89
C ALA A 34 -26.04 -17.46 -25.49
N ASN A 35 -25.18 -18.21 -24.83
CA ASN A 35 -24.65 -17.96 -23.51
C ASN A 35 -23.17 -17.52 -23.60
N GLY A 36 -22.93 -16.40 -24.23
CA GLY A 36 -21.60 -15.80 -24.29
C GLY A 36 -21.22 -15.13 -22.98
N SER A 37 -19.94 -14.91 -22.78
CA SER A 37 -19.45 -14.16 -21.63
C SER A 37 -18.22 -13.31 -21.96
N ILE A 38 -18.07 -12.21 -21.24
CA ILE A 38 -16.91 -11.31 -21.28
C ILE A 38 -16.38 -11.16 -19.86
N LYS A 39 -15.07 -11.34 -19.71
CA LYS A 39 -14.36 -11.10 -18.46
C LYS A 39 -13.30 -10.01 -18.68
N VAL A 40 -13.45 -8.88 -18.04
CA VAL A 40 -12.48 -7.78 -18.08
C VAL A 40 -11.81 -7.64 -16.74
N SER A 41 -10.48 -7.52 -16.73
CA SER A 41 -9.67 -7.52 -15.51
C SER A 41 -8.64 -6.40 -15.54
N SER A 42 -8.24 -5.94 -14.35
CA SER A 42 -7.12 -5.02 -14.19
C SER A 42 -6.36 -5.33 -12.89
N THR A 43 -5.05 -5.19 -12.91
CA THR A 43 -4.21 -5.26 -11.70
C THR A 43 -4.27 -3.96 -10.89
N ASN A 44 -4.80 -2.89 -11.46
CA ASN A 44 -4.89 -1.61 -10.79
C ASN A 44 -6.00 -1.60 -9.75
N ALA A 45 -5.65 -1.31 -8.49
CA ALA A 45 -6.58 -1.26 -7.36
C ALA A 45 -7.69 -0.19 -7.54
N GLU A 46 -7.45 0.85 -8.32
CA GLU A 46 -8.43 1.88 -8.64
C GLU A 46 -9.60 1.35 -9.49
N PHE A 47 -9.44 0.17 -10.09
CA PHE A 47 -10.50 -0.51 -10.83
C PHE A 47 -11.58 -1.12 -9.93
N ALA A 48 -11.27 -1.34 -8.64
CA ALA A 48 -12.20 -1.91 -7.66
C ALA A 48 -13.49 -1.08 -7.55
N GLY A 49 -14.63 -1.77 -7.64
CA GLY A 49 -15.95 -1.15 -7.54
C GLY A 49 -16.34 -0.24 -8.71
N LYS A 50 -15.53 -0.18 -9.78
CA LYS A 50 -15.91 0.57 -10.98
C LYS A 50 -17.00 -0.15 -11.73
N GLU A 51 -18.02 0.61 -12.12
CA GLU A 51 -19.07 0.16 -13.02
C GLU A 51 -18.52 0.07 -14.45
N ILE A 52 -18.76 -1.05 -15.10
CA ILE A 52 -18.37 -1.32 -16.48
C ILE A 52 -19.63 -1.65 -17.26
N LYS A 53 -19.77 -1.10 -18.45
CA LYS A 53 -20.89 -1.35 -19.34
C LYS A 53 -20.44 -2.04 -20.60
N ALA A 54 -21.23 -3.01 -21.04
CA ALA A 54 -21.08 -3.68 -22.31
C ALA A 54 -22.31 -3.36 -23.18
N TYR A 55 -22.06 -2.78 -24.34
CA TYR A 55 -23.08 -2.41 -25.31
C TYR A 55 -22.92 -3.29 -26.54
N GLN A 56 -23.98 -4.02 -26.91
CA GLN A 56 -23.96 -4.81 -28.14
C GLN A 56 -24.12 -3.88 -29.37
N MET A 57 -23.04 -3.70 -30.12
CA MET A 57 -23.07 -2.87 -31.32
C MET A 57 -23.55 -3.65 -32.56
N PHE A 58 -23.06 -4.88 -32.69
CA PHE A 58 -23.50 -5.82 -33.74
C PHE A 58 -23.97 -7.13 -33.11
N SER A 59 -25.07 -7.69 -33.58
CA SER A 59 -25.46 -9.07 -33.33
C SER A 59 -24.67 -10.01 -34.24
N TYR A 60 -24.53 -11.29 -33.85
CA TYR A 60 -23.84 -12.32 -34.62
C TYR A 60 -24.72 -13.57 -34.75
N ASP A 61 -24.98 -13.98 -36.00
CA ASP A 61 -25.76 -15.16 -36.32
C ASP A 61 -24.84 -16.35 -36.61
N LEU A 62 -24.57 -17.14 -35.59
CA LEU A 62 -23.72 -18.33 -35.67
C LEU A 62 -24.36 -19.43 -36.55
N ASP A 63 -25.69 -19.53 -36.53
CA ASP A 63 -26.41 -20.55 -37.29
C ASP A 63 -26.34 -20.27 -38.79
N ALA A 64 -26.53 -19.02 -39.22
CA ALA A 64 -26.36 -18.59 -40.59
C ALA A 64 -24.91 -18.78 -41.09
N VAL A 65 -23.93 -18.51 -40.21
CA VAL A 65 -22.50 -18.74 -40.52
C VAL A 65 -22.23 -20.22 -40.71
N ASN A 66 -22.70 -21.09 -39.84
CA ASN A 66 -22.53 -22.53 -39.92
C ASN A 66 -23.26 -23.13 -41.16
N ALA A 67 -24.39 -22.55 -41.54
CA ALA A 67 -25.14 -22.91 -42.73
C ALA A 67 -24.52 -22.40 -44.05
N GLY A 68 -23.52 -21.50 -43.96
CA GLY A 68 -22.92 -20.85 -45.14
C GLY A 68 -23.85 -19.87 -45.86
N THR A 69 -24.86 -19.34 -45.14
CA THR A 69 -25.87 -18.40 -45.66
C THR A 69 -25.72 -17.00 -45.08
N ALA A 70 -24.74 -16.80 -44.23
CA ALA A 70 -24.54 -15.51 -43.54
C ALA A 70 -24.00 -14.42 -44.48
N ASP A 71 -24.66 -13.26 -44.50
CA ASP A 71 -24.10 -12.05 -45.02
C ASP A 71 -23.16 -11.41 -43.98
N ASN A 72 -22.18 -10.61 -44.43
CA ASN A 72 -21.26 -9.85 -43.55
C ASN A 72 -20.56 -10.73 -42.49
N GLY A 73 -20.24 -11.99 -42.81
CA GLY A 73 -19.65 -12.91 -41.86
C GLY A 73 -20.53 -13.21 -40.64
N GLY A 74 -21.83 -13.02 -40.74
CA GLY A 74 -22.81 -13.23 -39.68
C GLY A 74 -23.12 -12.01 -38.83
N PHE A 75 -22.48 -10.86 -39.06
CA PHE A 75 -22.69 -9.64 -38.25
C PHE A 75 -23.76 -8.73 -38.84
N THR A 76 -24.64 -8.23 -37.97
CA THR A 76 -25.68 -7.25 -38.31
C THR A 76 -25.64 -6.10 -37.30
N LEU A 77 -25.59 -4.86 -37.78
CA LEU A 77 -25.65 -3.68 -36.93
C LEU A 77 -26.97 -3.63 -36.17
N ASN A 78 -26.93 -3.46 -34.86
CA ASN A 78 -28.13 -3.23 -34.06
C ASN A 78 -28.66 -1.81 -34.36
N SER A 79 -29.97 -1.70 -34.65
CA SER A 79 -30.60 -0.45 -35.09
C SER A 79 -30.42 0.72 -34.12
N GLU A 80 -30.20 0.44 -32.83
CA GLU A 80 -29.90 1.43 -31.80
C GLU A 80 -28.64 2.25 -32.11
N TRP A 81 -27.73 1.70 -32.92
CA TRP A 81 -26.46 2.32 -33.31
C TRP A 81 -26.52 3.06 -34.64
N ASN A 82 -27.64 2.98 -35.38
CA ASN A 82 -27.77 3.63 -36.69
C ASN A 82 -27.40 5.11 -36.61
N GLN A 83 -27.94 5.83 -35.65
CA GLN A 83 -27.71 7.27 -35.51
C GLN A 83 -26.25 7.63 -35.23
N PHE A 84 -25.52 6.79 -34.52
CA PHE A 84 -24.08 6.96 -34.29
C PHE A 84 -23.32 7.00 -35.63
N PHE A 85 -23.55 6.04 -36.50
CA PHE A 85 -22.86 5.96 -37.78
C PHE A 85 -23.35 7.06 -38.76
N ILE A 86 -24.66 7.34 -38.82
CA ILE A 86 -25.21 8.38 -39.65
C ILE A 86 -24.67 9.79 -39.27
N SER A 87 -24.60 10.07 -37.97
CA SER A 87 -24.09 11.37 -37.48
C SER A 87 -22.58 11.53 -37.71
N ASN A 88 -21.84 10.46 -37.88
CA ASN A 88 -20.40 10.47 -38.13
C ASN A 88 -20.04 10.03 -39.55
N LYS A 89 -21.00 10.02 -40.49
CA LYS A 89 -20.79 9.44 -41.83
C LYS A 89 -19.65 10.10 -42.61
N THR A 90 -19.43 11.39 -42.46
CA THR A 90 -18.33 12.12 -43.12
C THR A 90 -16.98 11.69 -42.54
N GLU A 91 -16.87 11.61 -41.21
CA GLU A 91 -15.63 11.23 -40.53
C GLU A 91 -15.26 9.77 -40.79
N PHE A 92 -16.27 8.90 -40.81
CA PHE A 92 -16.08 7.48 -41.10
C PHE A 92 -16.05 7.16 -42.59
N ASN A 93 -16.15 8.19 -43.42
CA ASN A 93 -16.17 8.06 -44.90
C ASN A 93 -17.21 7.04 -45.41
N LEU A 94 -18.42 7.07 -44.83
CA LEU A 94 -19.52 6.16 -45.18
C LEU A 94 -20.29 6.58 -46.43
N GLY A 95 -20.04 7.79 -46.96
CA GLY A 95 -20.78 8.42 -48.06
C GLY A 95 -21.92 9.31 -47.58
N ASP A 96 -22.12 10.41 -48.30
CA ASP A 96 -23.12 11.45 -47.94
C ASP A 96 -24.57 10.95 -48.00
N ASP A 97 -24.83 9.91 -48.82
CA ASP A 97 -26.11 9.23 -49.00
C ASP A 97 -26.39 8.15 -47.94
N THR A 98 -25.63 8.15 -46.82
CA THR A 98 -25.87 7.22 -45.72
C THR A 98 -27.18 7.55 -45.00
N THR A 99 -28.09 6.59 -44.98
CA THR A 99 -29.42 6.62 -44.37
C THR A 99 -29.65 5.41 -43.48
N VAL A 100 -30.79 5.32 -42.82
CA VAL A 100 -31.19 4.17 -42.01
C VAL A 100 -31.26 2.87 -42.79
N ASP A 101 -31.52 2.93 -44.12
CA ASP A 101 -31.71 1.77 -44.98
C ASP A 101 -30.39 1.14 -45.41
N ASN A 102 -29.29 1.89 -45.43
CA ASN A 102 -27.98 1.40 -45.91
C ASN A 102 -26.86 1.48 -44.87
N VAL A 103 -27.11 2.08 -43.72
CA VAL A 103 -26.07 2.29 -42.66
C VAL A 103 -25.53 0.98 -42.11
N ALA A 104 -26.34 -0.06 -42.01
CA ALA A 104 -25.91 -1.34 -41.45
C ALA A 104 -24.73 -1.94 -42.20
N GLN A 105 -24.82 -2.00 -43.55
CA GLN A 105 -23.74 -2.49 -44.42
C GLN A 105 -22.50 -1.57 -44.31
N ARG A 106 -22.68 -0.27 -44.39
CA ARG A 106 -21.58 0.70 -44.36
C ARG A 106 -20.85 0.72 -43.04
N ALA A 107 -21.58 0.56 -41.93
CA ALA A 107 -21.01 0.43 -40.59
C ALA A 107 -20.16 -0.87 -40.46
N TYR A 108 -20.68 -1.97 -40.99
CA TYR A 108 -19.93 -3.23 -41.04
C TYR A 108 -18.63 -3.07 -41.83
N ASP A 109 -18.71 -2.55 -43.05
CA ASP A 109 -17.54 -2.33 -43.91
C ASP A 109 -16.48 -1.47 -43.26
N TYR A 110 -16.92 -0.40 -42.59
CA TYR A 110 -16.03 0.52 -41.87
C TYR A 110 -15.36 -0.17 -40.67
N VAL A 111 -16.16 -0.79 -39.77
CA VAL A 111 -15.64 -1.39 -38.55
C VAL A 111 -14.75 -2.60 -38.84
N SER A 112 -15.14 -3.45 -39.85
CA SER A 112 -14.33 -4.59 -40.30
C SER A 112 -13.01 -4.16 -40.96
N GLY A 113 -12.98 -2.95 -41.51
CA GLY A 113 -11.79 -2.33 -42.10
C GLY A 113 -10.77 -1.76 -41.11
N LEU A 114 -11.13 -1.61 -39.82
CA LEU A 114 -10.22 -1.09 -38.80
C LEU A 114 -9.11 -2.08 -38.49
N LYS A 115 -7.85 -1.74 -38.75
CA LYS A 115 -6.71 -2.66 -38.67
C LYS A 115 -5.68 -2.32 -37.58
N ASP A 116 -5.54 -1.05 -37.23
CA ASP A 116 -4.56 -0.59 -36.23
C ASP A 116 -5.25 -0.28 -34.90
N GLY A 117 -4.82 -1.00 -33.89
CA GLY A 117 -5.38 -0.84 -32.54
C GLY A 117 -5.28 0.58 -32.00
N LYS A 118 -4.13 1.23 -32.13
CA LYS A 118 -3.91 2.56 -31.52
C LYS A 118 -4.50 3.71 -32.33
N THR A 119 -4.34 3.68 -33.64
CA THR A 119 -4.69 4.83 -34.50
C THR A 119 -6.08 4.75 -35.07
N GLN A 120 -6.73 3.58 -35.06
CA GLN A 120 -8.06 3.38 -35.65
C GLN A 120 -9.09 2.86 -34.64
N VAL A 121 -8.79 1.74 -33.98
CA VAL A 121 -9.76 1.07 -33.10
C VAL A 121 -9.98 1.82 -31.79
N VAL A 122 -8.91 2.27 -31.12
CA VAL A 122 -9.03 3.00 -29.86
C VAL A 122 -9.77 4.34 -30.02
N PRO A 123 -9.47 5.19 -31.02
CA PRO A 123 -10.25 6.40 -31.26
C PRO A 123 -11.71 6.12 -31.60
N PHE A 124 -11.98 5.09 -32.41
CA PHE A 124 -13.34 4.67 -32.71
C PHE A 124 -14.09 4.21 -31.45
N ALA A 125 -13.52 3.31 -30.66
CA ALA A 125 -14.12 2.81 -29.43
C ALA A 125 -14.38 3.95 -28.43
N LYS A 126 -13.43 4.90 -28.31
CA LYS A 126 -13.61 6.09 -27.49
C LYS A 126 -14.79 6.94 -27.97
N LYS A 127 -14.85 7.24 -29.27
CA LYS A 127 -15.94 8.02 -29.86
C LYS A 127 -17.30 7.33 -29.68
N ALA A 128 -17.36 6.01 -29.89
CA ALA A 128 -18.56 5.21 -29.67
C ALA A 128 -18.99 5.23 -28.18
N SER A 129 -18.02 5.13 -27.27
CA SER A 129 -18.28 5.22 -25.84
C SER A 129 -18.79 6.61 -25.43
N ASP A 130 -18.19 7.70 -25.96
CA ASP A 130 -18.62 9.06 -25.66
C ASP A 130 -20.02 9.34 -26.18
N TRP A 131 -20.37 8.84 -27.37
CA TRP A 131 -21.71 8.91 -27.89
C TRP A 131 -22.70 8.07 -27.05
N ALA A 132 -22.35 6.82 -26.73
CA ALA A 132 -23.20 5.94 -25.93
C ALA A 132 -23.58 6.51 -24.57
N LYS A 133 -22.71 7.32 -23.96
CA LYS A 133 -22.99 8.04 -22.70
C LYS A 133 -24.20 8.98 -22.79
N THR A 134 -24.49 9.51 -23.96
CA THR A 134 -25.57 10.46 -24.19
C THR A 134 -26.89 9.80 -24.57
N GLN A 135 -26.90 8.46 -24.75
CA GLN A 135 -28.07 7.72 -25.20
C GLN A 135 -28.81 7.04 -24.02
N THR A 136 -30.14 6.97 -24.14
CA THR A 136 -31.01 6.32 -23.14
C THR A 136 -31.65 5.02 -23.63
N GLY A 137 -31.52 4.71 -24.92
CA GLY A 137 -32.18 3.55 -25.56
C GLY A 137 -31.30 2.39 -25.96
N LEU A 138 -30.01 2.39 -25.55
CA LEU A 138 -29.10 1.30 -25.89
C LEU A 138 -29.31 0.09 -25.01
N THR A 139 -29.20 -1.09 -25.58
CA THR A 139 -29.15 -2.37 -24.85
C THR A 139 -27.83 -2.50 -24.11
N ILE A 140 -27.88 -2.52 -22.77
CA ILE A 140 -26.72 -2.43 -21.89
C ILE A 140 -26.70 -3.58 -20.90
N LYS A 141 -25.53 -4.22 -20.73
CA LYS A 141 -25.21 -5.02 -19.53
C LYS A 141 -24.25 -4.22 -18.66
N THR A 142 -24.48 -4.24 -17.36
CA THR A 142 -23.68 -3.49 -16.38
C THR A 142 -23.15 -4.42 -15.30
N GLU A 143 -21.84 -4.35 -15.04
CA GLU A 143 -21.17 -5.10 -14.00
C GLU A 143 -20.20 -4.21 -13.23
N SER A 144 -19.92 -4.57 -11.97
CA SER A 144 -18.94 -3.86 -11.14
C SER A 144 -17.71 -4.73 -10.92
N ALA A 145 -16.52 -4.11 -11.04
CA ALA A 145 -15.28 -4.84 -10.85
C ALA A 145 -15.07 -5.22 -9.38
N ALA A 146 -14.89 -6.50 -9.12
CA ALA A 146 -14.59 -7.06 -7.80
C ALA A 146 -13.17 -7.64 -7.75
N LYS A 147 -12.55 -7.64 -6.57
CA LYS A 147 -11.23 -8.27 -6.39
C LYS A 147 -11.36 -9.78 -6.42
N ILE A 148 -10.59 -10.43 -7.27
CA ILE A 148 -10.47 -11.89 -7.31
C ILE A 148 -9.34 -12.34 -6.39
N ALA A 149 -9.66 -13.22 -5.44
CA ALA A 149 -8.72 -13.64 -4.40
C ALA A 149 -7.53 -14.47 -4.92
N VAL A 150 -7.73 -15.23 -6.04
CA VAL A 150 -6.72 -16.18 -6.53
C VAL A 150 -5.55 -15.49 -7.25
N ASP A 151 -5.84 -14.47 -8.06
CA ASP A 151 -4.83 -13.79 -8.90
C ASP A 151 -4.59 -12.31 -8.51
N GLY A 152 -5.34 -11.83 -7.52
CA GLY A 152 -5.24 -10.46 -7.04
C GLY A 152 -5.78 -9.38 -7.99
N LYS A 153 -6.32 -9.77 -9.16
CA LYS A 153 -6.90 -8.84 -10.13
C LYS A 153 -8.29 -8.38 -9.70
N TYR A 154 -8.67 -7.22 -10.17
CA TYR A 154 -10.04 -6.70 -10.07
C TYR A 154 -10.76 -7.01 -11.37
N THR A 155 -11.87 -7.72 -11.31
CA THR A 155 -12.53 -8.32 -12.47
C THR A 155 -14.02 -8.01 -12.48
N ALA A 156 -14.55 -7.67 -13.67
CA ALA A 156 -15.98 -7.67 -13.96
C ALA A 156 -16.28 -8.78 -14.96
N THR A 157 -17.32 -9.57 -14.70
CA THR A 157 -17.73 -10.69 -15.53
C THR A 157 -19.17 -10.50 -15.99
N PHE A 158 -19.35 -10.39 -17.29
CA PHE A 158 -20.66 -10.37 -17.96
C PHE A 158 -20.99 -11.79 -18.39
N THR A 159 -22.15 -12.28 -18.01
CA THR A 159 -22.69 -13.59 -18.41
C THR A 159 -23.95 -13.43 -19.25
N ASP A 160 -24.38 -14.51 -19.86
CA ASP A 160 -25.63 -14.56 -20.64
C ASP A 160 -25.69 -13.46 -21.72
N LEU A 161 -24.57 -13.28 -22.41
CA LEU A 161 -24.47 -12.35 -23.52
C LEU A 161 -24.90 -13.04 -24.82
N ALA A 162 -25.77 -12.38 -25.60
CA ALA A 162 -26.00 -12.78 -26.98
C ALA A 162 -24.71 -12.70 -27.77
N TYR A 163 -24.55 -13.55 -28.80
CA TYR A 163 -23.36 -13.47 -29.67
C TYR A 163 -23.37 -12.16 -30.45
N GLY A 164 -22.20 -11.54 -30.56
CA GLY A 164 -22.07 -10.25 -31.21
C GLY A 164 -20.77 -9.52 -30.93
N SER A 165 -20.67 -8.31 -31.45
CA SER A 165 -19.58 -7.39 -31.15
C SER A 165 -20.02 -6.37 -30.08
N TYR A 166 -19.24 -6.26 -29.03
CA TYR A 166 -19.52 -5.44 -27.85
C TYR A 166 -18.53 -4.32 -27.70
N LEU A 167 -19.04 -3.10 -27.52
CA LEU A 167 -18.29 -2.00 -26.95
C LEU A 167 -18.30 -2.17 -25.42
N VAL A 168 -17.15 -2.43 -24.83
CA VAL A 168 -16.99 -2.53 -23.37
C VAL A 168 -16.37 -1.23 -22.88
N SER A 169 -17.10 -0.52 -22.03
CA SER A 169 -16.71 0.79 -21.55
C SER A 169 -16.80 0.83 -20.02
N PRO A 170 -15.69 1.09 -19.33
CA PRO A 170 -15.73 1.38 -17.92
C PRO A 170 -16.54 2.65 -17.72
N LYS A 171 -17.66 2.52 -17.01
CA LYS A 171 -18.54 3.62 -16.66
C LYS A 171 -18.92 4.55 -17.82
N ALA A 172 -19.38 3.98 -18.91
CA ALA A 172 -20.01 4.77 -19.97
C ALA A 172 -21.31 5.39 -19.43
N GLY A 173 -21.41 6.69 -19.37
CA GLY A 173 -22.68 7.41 -19.22
C GLY A 173 -22.97 8.07 -17.90
N SER A 174 -22.11 8.12 -16.93
CA SER A 174 -22.20 9.11 -15.87
C SER A 174 -20.83 9.60 -15.47
N THR A 175 -20.70 10.88 -15.20
CA THR A 175 -19.70 11.34 -14.27
C THR A 175 -19.95 10.57 -12.98
N ASP A 176 -19.06 9.65 -12.62
CA ASP A 176 -18.90 9.22 -11.24
C ASP A 176 -18.95 10.48 -10.38
N THR A 177 -19.66 10.47 -9.29
CA THR A 177 -19.60 11.54 -8.30
C THR A 177 -18.17 11.84 -7.85
N SER A 178 -17.21 10.93 -8.11
CA SER A 178 -15.77 11.11 -7.94
C SER A 178 -15.04 11.60 -9.20
N GLY A 179 -15.72 11.75 -10.35
CA GLY A 179 -15.11 12.22 -11.60
C GLY A 179 -14.01 11.31 -12.17
N LYS A 180 -13.89 10.06 -11.78
CA LYS A 180 -12.79 9.18 -12.21
C LYS A 180 -13.06 8.57 -13.59
N ARG A 181 -12.11 8.72 -14.51
CA ARG A 181 -12.12 8.05 -15.80
C ARG A 181 -11.57 6.62 -15.65
N GLY A 182 -12.25 5.65 -16.27
CA GLY A 182 -11.79 4.28 -16.37
C GLY A 182 -10.70 4.08 -17.43
N THR A 183 -10.47 2.85 -17.75
CA THR A 183 -9.66 2.44 -18.89
C THR A 183 -10.35 2.84 -20.19
N ASP A 184 -9.61 2.88 -21.30
CA ASP A 184 -10.19 3.12 -22.62
C ASP A 184 -11.25 2.09 -22.95
N ALA A 185 -12.30 2.54 -23.67
CA ALA A 185 -13.28 1.63 -24.21
C ALA A 185 -12.65 0.67 -25.24
N ILE A 186 -13.10 -0.57 -25.25
CA ILE A 186 -12.59 -1.63 -26.13
C ILE A 186 -13.74 -2.28 -26.87
N LEU A 187 -13.43 -2.88 -28.02
CA LEU A 187 -14.36 -3.72 -28.78
C LEU A 187 -13.98 -5.19 -28.61
N LEU A 188 -14.95 -6.03 -28.27
CA LEU A 188 -14.76 -7.45 -28.05
C LEU A 188 -15.84 -8.24 -28.82
N ASN A 189 -15.43 -9.34 -29.44
CA ASN A 189 -16.35 -10.21 -30.18
C ASN A 189 -16.65 -11.47 -29.36
N VAL A 190 -17.91 -11.70 -29.07
CA VAL A 190 -18.45 -12.90 -28.44
C VAL A 190 -19.11 -13.75 -29.55
N LEU A 191 -18.40 -14.75 -30.04
CA LEU A 191 -18.82 -15.55 -31.20
C LEU A 191 -19.31 -16.97 -30.84
N ASN A 192 -19.12 -17.36 -29.59
CA ASN A 192 -19.51 -18.67 -29.07
C ASN A 192 -19.58 -18.59 -27.51
N SER A 193 -19.83 -19.74 -26.87
CA SER A 193 -19.92 -19.83 -25.39
C SER A 193 -18.58 -19.74 -24.64
N THR A 194 -17.44 -19.67 -25.36
CA THR A 194 -16.14 -19.48 -24.71
C THR A 194 -16.03 -18.06 -24.19
N ALA A 195 -15.63 -17.90 -22.95
CA ALA A 195 -15.43 -16.59 -22.35
C ALA A 195 -14.36 -15.77 -23.08
N VAL A 196 -14.69 -14.54 -23.42
CA VAL A 196 -13.73 -13.57 -23.96
C VAL A 196 -13.06 -12.86 -22.78
N GLU A 197 -11.76 -13.11 -22.58
CA GLU A 197 -11.02 -12.49 -21.47
C GLU A 197 -10.12 -11.37 -21.96
N GLN A 198 -10.16 -10.24 -21.27
CA GLN A 198 -9.34 -9.07 -21.59
C GLN A 198 -8.81 -8.39 -20.33
N ASP A 199 -7.49 -8.26 -20.23
CA ASP A 199 -6.86 -7.41 -19.25
C ASP A 199 -6.88 -5.94 -19.73
N LEU A 200 -7.52 -5.09 -18.93
CA LEU A 200 -7.59 -3.66 -19.20
C LEU A 200 -6.37 -2.98 -18.57
N LYS A 201 -5.70 -2.15 -19.35
CA LYS A 201 -4.69 -1.24 -18.83
C LYS A 201 -5.40 -0.03 -18.24
N SER A 202 -5.22 0.18 -16.94
CA SER A 202 -5.70 1.40 -16.30
C SER A 202 -4.78 2.55 -16.66
N THR A 203 -5.37 3.68 -17.06
CA THR A 203 -4.65 4.95 -17.25
C THR A 203 -4.53 5.74 -15.95
N TYR A 204 -5.12 5.27 -14.84
CA TYR A 204 -5.01 5.93 -13.56
C TYR A 204 -3.61 5.81 -12.97
N PRO A 205 -3.04 6.91 -12.44
CA PRO A 205 -1.86 6.82 -11.59
C PRO A 205 -2.11 5.91 -10.38
N THR A 206 -1.07 5.27 -9.92
CA THR A 206 -1.04 4.55 -8.64
C THR A 206 -0.02 5.21 -7.74
N ILE A 207 -0.16 5.08 -6.44
CA ILE A 207 0.85 5.51 -5.48
C ILE A 207 1.39 4.31 -4.72
N GLN A 208 2.69 4.31 -4.51
CA GLN A 208 3.38 3.43 -3.58
C GLN A 208 4.13 4.28 -2.57
N LYS A 209 3.81 4.09 -1.29
CA LYS A 209 4.49 4.74 -0.18
C LYS A 209 5.34 3.74 0.56
N THR A 210 6.57 4.13 0.88
CA THR A 210 7.51 3.34 1.67
C THR A 210 8.20 4.20 2.71
N VAL A 211 8.73 3.54 3.74
CA VAL A 211 9.59 4.10 4.77
C VAL A 211 10.90 3.31 4.82
N LYS A 212 12.02 3.98 5.06
CA LYS A 212 13.31 3.31 5.21
C LYS A 212 13.34 2.48 6.49
N ASN A 213 13.74 1.20 6.33
CA ASN A 213 14.06 0.30 7.43
C ASN A 213 15.47 -0.29 7.16
N GLY A 214 16.48 0.32 7.76
CA GLY A 214 17.87 0.08 7.36
C GLY A 214 18.13 0.56 5.92
N THR A 215 18.52 -0.36 5.04
CA THR A 215 18.74 -0.09 3.60
C THR A 215 17.49 -0.31 2.74
N ASP A 216 16.47 -0.95 3.28
CA ASP A 216 15.30 -1.41 2.55
C ASP A 216 14.15 -0.39 2.58
N ASP A 217 13.36 -0.36 1.52
CA ASP A 217 12.09 0.35 1.43
C ASP A 217 10.96 -0.60 1.88
N LYS A 218 10.31 -0.31 3.02
CA LYS A 218 9.26 -1.15 3.62
C LYS A 218 7.99 -0.36 3.94
N LYS A 219 6.96 -1.05 4.44
CA LYS A 219 5.73 -0.43 4.93
C LYS A 219 5.81 -0.03 6.41
N HIS A 220 6.83 -0.46 7.10
CA HIS A 220 7.07 -0.18 8.51
C HIS A 220 8.55 -0.02 8.81
N ASN A 221 8.84 0.66 9.90
CA ASN A 221 10.14 0.65 10.57
C ASN A 221 9.99 0.78 12.09
N SER A 222 11.09 0.56 12.80
CA SER A 222 11.18 0.77 14.24
C SER A 222 12.36 1.69 14.53
N VAL A 223 12.07 2.82 15.20
CA VAL A 223 13.06 3.85 15.52
C VAL A 223 12.88 4.40 16.93
N GLU A 224 13.89 5.10 17.45
CA GLU A 224 13.80 5.81 18.73
C GLU A 224 13.18 7.19 18.56
N ILE A 225 12.53 7.68 19.61
CA ILE A 225 12.13 9.08 19.65
C ILE A 225 13.37 9.97 19.44
N GLY A 226 13.24 10.91 18.49
CA GLY A 226 14.29 11.80 18.02
C GLY A 226 15.09 11.29 16.81
N ASP A 227 14.85 10.07 16.35
CA ASP A 227 15.46 9.59 15.11
C ASP A 227 14.76 10.16 13.88
N THR A 228 15.55 10.32 12.81
CA THR A 228 15.03 10.69 11.49
C THR A 228 14.41 9.46 10.81
N VAL A 229 13.28 9.68 10.17
CA VAL A 229 12.51 8.70 9.39
C VAL A 229 12.43 9.20 7.96
N ASP A 230 12.95 8.42 7.01
CA ASP A 230 12.96 8.75 5.59
C ASP A 230 11.79 8.08 4.87
N PHE A 231 11.02 8.87 4.13
CA PHE A 231 9.85 8.44 3.38
C PHE A 231 10.06 8.62 1.88
N LYS A 232 9.44 7.73 1.11
CA LYS A 232 9.43 7.78 -0.34
C LYS A 232 8.03 7.51 -0.87
N LEU A 233 7.57 8.40 -1.75
CA LEU A 233 6.38 8.23 -2.56
C LEU A 233 6.83 7.91 -3.99
N ALA A 234 6.22 6.94 -4.62
CA ALA A 234 6.52 6.56 -5.99
C ALA A 234 5.24 6.41 -6.81
N SER A 235 5.32 6.84 -8.06
CA SER A 235 4.28 6.69 -9.07
C SER A 235 4.91 6.59 -10.46
N THR A 236 4.08 6.65 -11.49
CA THR A 236 4.52 6.68 -12.89
C THR A 236 3.93 7.93 -13.55
N VAL A 237 4.73 8.63 -14.34
CA VAL A 237 4.27 9.76 -15.17
C VAL A 237 3.20 9.24 -16.13
N PRO A 238 1.96 9.78 -16.07
CA PRO A 238 0.89 9.33 -16.96
C PRO A 238 1.09 9.80 -18.39
N ASP A 239 0.45 9.12 -19.34
CA ASP A 239 0.29 9.67 -20.69
C ASP A 239 -0.78 10.78 -20.65
N MET A 240 -0.35 12.01 -20.91
CA MET A 240 -1.18 13.21 -20.83
C MET A 240 -1.57 13.75 -22.21
N THR A 241 -1.33 13.02 -23.29
CA THR A 241 -1.49 13.49 -24.68
C THR A 241 -2.89 14.04 -24.93
N GLU A 242 -3.92 13.38 -24.44
CA GLU A 242 -5.33 13.75 -24.68
C GLU A 242 -5.83 14.93 -23.82
N TYR A 243 -5.08 15.36 -22.79
CA TYR A 243 -5.51 16.39 -21.85
C TYR A 243 -5.21 17.80 -22.40
N THR A 244 -6.13 18.41 -23.11
CA THR A 244 -5.92 19.71 -23.78
C THR A 244 -5.72 20.88 -22.81
N ASN A 245 -6.30 20.81 -21.61
CA ASN A 245 -6.31 21.88 -20.61
C ASN A 245 -5.17 21.75 -19.56
N GLY A 246 -4.12 20.97 -19.85
CA GLY A 246 -3.08 20.66 -18.88
C GLY A 246 -3.40 19.39 -18.06
N TYR A 247 -2.56 19.09 -17.07
CA TYR A 247 -2.72 17.89 -16.24
C TYR A 247 -2.37 18.19 -14.79
N THR A 248 -3.33 18.01 -13.89
CA THR A 248 -3.09 18.05 -12.44
C THR A 248 -2.40 16.76 -12.00
N PHE A 249 -1.27 16.90 -11.32
CA PHE A 249 -0.59 15.76 -10.68
C PHE A 249 0.01 16.23 -9.35
N LYS A 250 -0.59 15.84 -8.26
CA LYS A 250 -0.27 16.35 -6.94
C LYS A 250 -0.21 15.22 -5.93
N PHE A 251 0.94 15.06 -5.29
CA PHE A 251 1.09 14.19 -4.13
C PHE A 251 0.54 14.92 -2.90
N THR A 252 -0.31 14.26 -2.15
CA THR A 252 -0.76 14.70 -0.83
C THR A 252 -0.41 13.63 0.19
N ASP A 253 0.04 14.05 1.36
CA ASP A 253 0.54 13.17 2.39
C ASP A 253 0.14 13.72 3.77
N THR A 254 -0.07 12.86 4.76
CA THR A 254 -0.49 13.25 6.10
C THR A 254 0.32 12.52 7.16
N LEU A 255 1.18 13.25 7.82
CA LEU A 255 1.94 12.79 8.98
C LEU A 255 1.08 12.80 10.25
N SER A 256 1.14 11.74 11.06
CA SER A 256 0.57 11.76 12.42
C SER A 256 1.31 12.75 13.32
N LYS A 257 0.70 13.14 14.45
CA LYS A 257 1.26 14.08 15.43
C LYS A 257 2.66 13.70 15.97
N GLY A 258 2.97 12.39 15.98
CA GLY A 258 4.25 11.86 16.42
C GLY A 258 5.40 12.05 15.42
N LEU A 259 5.13 12.61 14.24
CA LEU A 259 6.11 12.81 13.17
C LEU A 259 6.22 14.32 12.86
N THR A 260 7.38 14.92 13.12
CA THR A 260 7.66 16.31 12.77
C THR A 260 8.38 16.39 11.44
N LEU A 261 7.79 17.07 10.45
CA LEU A 261 8.39 17.26 9.12
C LEU A 261 9.74 17.97 9.22
N ASN A 262 10.76 17.46 8.52
CA ASN A 262 12.07 18.08 8.40
C ASN A 262 12.16 18.96 7.15
N GLY A 263 13.16 19.86 7.10
CA GLY A 263 13.40 20.72 5.95
C GLY A 263 12.32 21.77 5.71
N THR A 264 11.64 22.17 6.78
CA THR A 264 10.60 23.23 6.75
C THR A 264 11.25 24.62 6.63
N ALA A 265 10.55 25.53 5.95
CA ALA A 265 10.94 26.93 5.79
C ALA A 265 9.74 27.86 6.06
N GLU A 266 10.01 29.16 6.16
CA GLU A 266 8.96 30.17 6.30
C GLU A 266 7.92 30.08 5.17
N GLY A 267 6.69 30.51 5.46
CA GLY A 267 5.59 30.47 4.51
C GLY A 267 4.97 29.08 4.28
N GLY A 268 5.22 28.10 5.18
CA GLY A 268 4.61 26.76 5.08
C GLY A 268 5.15 25.94 3.92
N THR A 269 6.43 26.11 3.55
CA THR A 269 7.11 25.34 2.50
C THR A 269 8.09 24.34 3.09
N PHE A 270 8.42 23.28 2.35
CA PHE A 270 9.45 22.31 2.70
C PHE A 270 10.27 21.88 1.47
N ALA A 271 11.35 21.14 1.67
CA ALA A 271 12.29 20.79 0.61
C ALA A 271 12.39 19.28 0.40
N PRO A 272 11.41 18.66 -0.30
CA PRO A 272 11.52 17.27 -0.73
C PRO A 272 12.47 17.16 -1.93
N THR A 273 13.03 15.96 -2.16
CA THR A 273 13.69 15.62 -3.41
C THR A 273 12.68 14.99 -4.36
N VAL A 274 12.43 15.61 -5.51
CA VAL A 274 11.52 15.08 -6.54
C VAL A 274 12.34 14.66 -7.77
N LYS A 275 12.08 13.45 -8.30
CA LYS A 275 12.77 12.93 -9.48
C LYS A 275 11.80 12.33 -10.49
N ILE A 276 12.13 12.43 -11.78
CA ILE A 276 11.54 11.65 -12.86
C ILE A 276 12.65 10.82 -13.52
N GLY A 277 12.57 9.49 -13.41
CA GLY A 277 13.70 8.62 -13.71
C GLY A 277 14.92 9.02 -12.86
N ASP A 278 16.04 9.29 -13.51
CA ASP A 278 17.29 9.73 -12.85
C ASP A 278 17.42 11.26 -12.74
N THR A 279 16.47 12.02 -13.30
CA THR A 279 16.52 13.49 -13.34
C THR A 279 15.89 14.07 -12.07
N THR A 280 16.66 14.84 -11.30
CA THR A 280 16.15 15.63 -10.18
C THR A 280 15.49 16.89 -10.68
N LEU A 281 14.26 17.13 -10.23
CA LEU A 281 13.46 18.30 -10.59
C LEU A 281 13.79 19.51 -9.71
N THR A 282 13.52 20.70 -10.21
CA THR A 282 13.79 21.96 -9.53
C THR A 282 12.52 22.50 -8.86
N LYS A 283 12.59 22.73 -7.55
CA LYS A 283 11.50 23.37 -6.81
C LYS A 283 11.23 24.78 -7.37
N ASP A 284 9.98 25.19 -7.36
CA ASP A 284 9.43 26.48 -7.86
C ASP A 284 9.58 26.67 -9.38
N LEU A 285 10.10 25.67 -10.11
CA LEU A 285 10.11 25.58 -11.56
C LEU A 285 9.26 24.39 -12.05
N ASP A 286 9.53 23.20 -11.52
CA ASP A 286 8.86 21.95 -11.90
C ASP A 286 7.76 21.56 -10.91
N TYR A 287 7.89 21.96 -9.64
CA TYR A 287 6.91 21.66 -8.60
C TYR A 287 6.95 22.69 -7.47
N THR A 288 5.82 22.81 -6.75
CA THR A 288 5.77 23.46 -5.43
C THR A 288 5.64 22.43 -4.34
N ALA A 289 6.16 22.74 -3.13
CA ALA A 289 6.04 21.88 -1.96
C ALA A 289 5.65 22.72 -0.74
N THR A 290 4.47 22.43 -0.18
CA THR A 290 3.90 23.15 0.96
C THR A 290 3.44 22.19 2.04
N TYR A 291 3.33 22.68 3.28
CA TYR A 291 2.76 21.94 4.39
C TYR A 291 1.87 22.82 5.27
N THR A 292 0.95 22.19 5.97
CA THR A 292 0.14 22.80 7.03
C THR A 292 0.02 21.85 8.21
N THR A 293 0.17 22.37 9.43
CA THR A 293 -0.06 21.59 10.64
C THR A 293 -1.38 22.01 11.27
N ASP A 294 -2.25 21.06 11.48
CA ASP A 294 -3.52 21.24 12.17
C ASP A 294 -3.25 21.37 13.68
N SER A 295 -3.63 22.52 14.28
CA SER A 295 -3.39 22.83 15.69
C SER A 295 -4.16 21.92 16.65
N ASP A 296 -5.32 21.39 16.24
CA ASP A 296 -6.20 20.61 17.10
C ASP A 296 -5.79 19.15 17.16
N THR A 297 -5.36 18.61 16.02
CA THR A 297 -4.96 17.20 15.90
C THR A 297 -3.45 16.97 15.92
N GLY A 298 -2.65 18.01 15.71
CA GLY A 298 -1.20 17.95 15.58
C GLY A 298 -0.72 17.25 14.30
N LYS A 299 -1.63 16.88 13.40
CA LYS A 299 -1.28 16.25 12.11
C LYS A 299 -0.72 17.27 11.14
N THR A 300 0.22 16.85 10.32
CA THR A 300 0.82 17.70 9.28
C THR A 300 0.45 17.17 7.90
N ALA A 301 -0.27 17.99 7.13
CA ALA A 301 -0.58 17.72 5.73
C ALA A 301 0.49 18.31 4.83
N LEU A 302 1.00 17.51 3.88
CA LEU A 302 2.00 17.86 2.88
C LEU A 302 1.35 17.88 1.51
N GLU A 303 1.80 18.78 0.65
CA GLU A 303 1.41 18.86 -0.74
C GLU A 303 2.66 19.08 -1.62
N VAL A 304 2.87 18.20 -2.61
CA VAL A 304 3.85 18.41 -3.69
C VAL A 304 3.08 18.45 -4.99
N ASN A 305 2.91 19.65 -5.54
CA ASN A 305 2.11 19.92 -6.73
C ASN A 305 3.02 20.12 -7.95
N MET A 306 2.89 19.24 -8.95
CA MET A 306 3.66 19.33 -10.21
C MET A 306 3.15 20.51 -11.03
N MET A 307 4.05 21.45 -11.35
CA MET A 307 3.74 22.65 -12.08
C MET A 307 3.80 22.39 -13.59
N ASN A 308 2.77 22.86 -14.31
CA ASN A 308 2.76 22.80 -15.79
C ASN A 308 3.12 21.40 -16.35
N PHE A 309 2.70 20.35 -15.61
CA PHE A 309 3.20 18.99 -15.70
C PHE A 309 3.13 18.40 -17.10
N LYS A 310 2.01 18.60 -17.80
CA LYS A 310 1.87 18.13 -19.19
C LYS A 310 2.92 18.74 -20.11
N ASN A 311 3.08 20.05 -20.06
CA ASN A 311 3.96 20.75 -21.02
C ASN A 311 5.44 20.42 -20.78
N LEU A 312 5.83 20.22 -19.51
CA LEU A 312 7.22 19.92 -19.14
C LEU A 312 7.56 18.43 -19.28
N HIS A 313 6.60 17.54 -19.00
CA HIS A 313 6.89 16.12 -18.77
C HIS A 313 6.07 15.13 -19.60
N GLN A 314 5.37 15.57 -20.65
CA GLN A 314 4.63 14.66 -21.55
C GLN A 314 5.55 13.59 -22.18
N ASN A 315 6.80 13.97 -22.50
CA ASN A 315 7.76 13.04 -23.10
C ASN A 315 8.38 12.05 -22.10
N ASP A 316 8.08 12.22 -20.81
CA ASP A 316 8.51 11.32 -19.73
C ASP A 316 7.45 10.27 -19.38
N ALA A 317 6.35 10.20 -20.13
CA ALA A 317 5.28 9.24 -19.91
C ALA A 317 5.82 7.79 -19.75
N GLY A 318 5.39 7.11 -18.69
CA GLY A 318 5.86 5.76 -18.33
C GLY A 318 7.11 5.73 -17.46
N LYS A 319 7.84 6.84 -17.27
CA LYS A 319 8.96 6.90 -16.32
C LYS A 319 8.46 6.96 -14.87
N ALA A 320 9.25 6.44 -13.95
CA ALA A 320 8.96 6.57 -12.52
C ALA A 320 9.07 8.05 -12.09
N ILE A 321 8.15 8.51 -11.25
CA ILE A 321 8.23 9.77 -10.53
C ILE A 321 8.28 9.47 -9.03
N THR A 322 9.22 10.07 -8.31
CA THR A 322 9.43 9.85 -6.87
C THR A 322 9.52 11.15 -6.11
N VAL A 323 9.00 11.14 -4.88
CA VAL A 323 9.14 12.21 -3.89
C VAL A 323 9.76 11.62 -2.64
N GLU A 324 10.91 12.13 -2.22
CA GLU A 324 11.62 11.71 -1.02
C GLU A 324 11.70 12.89 -0.03
N TYR A 325 11.37 12.61 1.22
CA TYR A 325 11.42 13.59 2.31
C TYR A 325 11.63 12.86 3.64
N SER A 326 11.92 13.60 4.70
CA SER A 326 12.09 13.02 6.03
C SER A 326 11.27 13.72 7.10
N ALA A 327 11.03 13.00 8.19
CA ALA A 327 10.45 13.52 9.42
C ALA A 327 11.25 13.02 10.62
N THR A 328 11.10 13.67 11.76
CA THR A 328 11.65 13.22 13.04
C THR A 328 10.55 12.61 13.89
N LEU A 329 10.76 11.39 14.42
CA LEU A 329 9.86 10.84 15.42
C LEU A 329 9.97 11.67 16.70
N ASN A 330 8.92 12.39 17.08
CA ASN A 330 8.95 13.36 18.15
C ASN A 330 8.45 12.80 19.50
N LYS A 331 8.42 13.65 20.54
CA LYS A 331 7.98 13.26 21.90
C LYS A 331 6.50 12.89 22.01
N ASP A 332 5.67 13.27 21.04
CA ASP A 332 4.23 13.00 21.00
C ASP A 332 3.90 11.71 20.22
N ALA A 333 4.93 10.92 19.90
CA ALA A 333 4.81 9.65 19.21
C ALA A 333 3.96 8.65 20.01
N GLU A 334 3.11 7.93 19.28
CA GLU A 334 2.40 6.78 19.83
C GLU A 334 3.40 5.63 20.05
N VAL A 335 3.40 5.10 21.29
CA VAL A 335 4.28 4.01 21.72
C VAL A 335 3.50 2.69 21.72
N GLY A 336 4.09 1.62 21.19
CA GLY A 336 3.47 0.30 21.15
C GLY A 336 2.68 0.04 19.86
N SER A 337 1.51 -0.60 19.96
CA SER A 337 0.84 -1.27 18.86
C SER A 337 0.18 -0.39 17.79
N THR A 338 -0.15 0.85 18.08
CA THR A 338 -0.81 1.75 17.11
C THR A 338 0.13 2.25 16.03
N GLY A 339 1.40 2.48 16.38
CA GLY A 339 2.38 3.07 15.48
C GLY A 339 2.05 4.51 15.07
N ASN A 340 3.01 5.17 14.45
CA ASN A 340 2.87 6.53 13.93
C ASN A 340 2.63 6.46 12.43
N GLN A 341 1.37 6.59 12.04
CA GLN A 341 0.91 6.42 10.67
C GLN A 341 1.28 7.63 9.81
N ASN A 342 1.57 7.35 8.54
CA ASN A 342 1.82 8.34 7.51
C ASN A 342 1.14 7.88 6.21
N ASP A 343 0.18 8.69 5.69
CA ASP A 343 -0.75 8.34 4.62
C ASP A 343 -0.51 9.21 3.40
N ALA A 344 -0.48 8.62 2.21
CA ALA A 344 -0.31 9.38 0.97
C ALA A 344 -1.30 8.97 -0.11
N LYS A 345 -1.63 9.93 -0.98
CA LYS A 345 -2.41 9.74 -2.21
C LYS A 345 -1.98 10.73 -3.27
N ILE A 346 -2.39 10.50 -4.52
CA ILE A 346 -2.21 11.42 -5.63
C ILE A 346 -3.57 11.95 -6.05
N GLU A 347 -3.68 13.27 -6.19
CA GLU A 347 -4.74 13.93 -6.95
C GLU A 347 -4.26 14.09 -8.40
N TYR A 348 -5.09 13.70 -9.37
CA TYR A 348 -4.73 13.70 -10.79
C TYR A 348 -5.91 14.08 -11.68
N SER A 349 -5.61 14.66 -12.85
CA SER A 349 -6.63 14.90 -13.86
C SER A 349 -7.21 13.58 -14.38
N ASN A 350 -8.54 13.48 -14.43
CA ASN A 350 -9.25 12.23 -14.71
C ASN A 350 -10.18 12.31 -15.93
N ASP A 351 -10.30 13.48 -16.53
CA ASP A 351 -11.11 13.71 -17.74
C ASP A 351 -10.40 14.66 -18.69
N PRO A 352 -9.99 14.21 -19.90
CA PRO A 352 -9.35 15.06 -20.90
C PRO A 352 -10.20 16.22 -21.40
N ALA A 353 -11.54 16.10 -21.33
CA ALA A 353 -12.48 17.09 -21.81
C ALA A 353 -12.86 18.15 -20.76
N SER A 354 -12.43 17.98 -19.52
CA SER A 354 -12.74 18.90 -18.42
C SER A 354 -11.55 19.08 -17.48
N ASN A 355 -11.67 19.99 -16.51
CA ASN A 355 -10.68 20.17 -15.44
C ASN A 355 -10.97 19.28 -14.21
N GLY A 356 -11.74 18.19 -14.39
CA GLY A 356 -12.07 17.26 -13.32
C GLY A 356 -10.84 16.54 -12.81
N THR A 357 -10.80 16.30 -11.49
CA THR A 357 -9.76 15.53 -10.82
C THR A 357 -10.31 14.31 -10.10
N GLY A 358 -9.48 13.33 -9.87
CA GLY A 358 -9.73 12.17 -9.03
C GLY A 358 -8.56 11.96 -8.09
N THR A 359 -8.71 11.04 -7.14
CA THR A 359 -7.63 10.67 -6.22
C THR A 359 -7.37 9.18 -6.29
N THR A 360 -6.11 8.78 -6.12
CA THR A 360 -5.75 7.38 -5.88
C THR A 360 -6.30 6.91 -4.53
N LYS A 361 -6.30 5.60 -4.30
CA LYS A 361 -6.42 5.07 -2.95
C LYS A 361 -5.21 5.52 -2.12
N GLU A 362 -5.45 5.67 -0.81
CA GLU A 362 -4.36 5.95 0.11
C GLU A 362 -3.43 4.75 0.25
N ASP A 363 -2.14 5.03 0.29
CA ASP A 363 -1.12 4.08 0.66
C ASP A 363 -0.40 4.56 1.92
N LYS A 364 -0.05 3.64 2.83
CA LYS A 364 0.29 3.94 4.22
C LYS A 364 1.61 3.31 4.61
N THR A 365 2.28 3.97 5.56
CA THR A 365 3.42 3.42 6.29
C THR A 365 3.26 3.65 7.78
N TYR A 366 3.95 2.85 8.59
CA TYR A 366 3.92 2.94 10.04
C TYR A 366 5.34 3.00 10.61
N THR A 367 5.54 3.94 11.54
CA THR A 367 6.77 4.05 12.33
C THR A 367 6.48 3.67 13.76
N TYR A 368 7.18 2.67 14.28
CA TYR A 368 6.98 2.12 15.62
C TYR A 368 8.09 2.53 16.56
N THR A 369 7.71 2.66 17.82
CA THR A 369 8.60 2.82 18.96
C THR A 369 7.99 2.11 20.15
N PHE A 370 8.81 1.64 21.09
CA PHE A 370 8.39 0.74 22.15
C PHE A 370 8.87 1.22 23.52
N ASN A 371 8.43 0.52 24.56
CA ASN A 371 8.85 0.74 25.93
C ASN A 371 9.09 -0.60 26.66
N PHE A 372 9.74 -0.53 27.81
CA PHE A 372 9.73 -1.60 28.78
C PHE A 372 9.78 -1.04 30.21
N ASP A 373 9.24 -1.81 31.15
CA ASP A 373 9.12 -1.45 32.53
C ASP A 373 9.99 -2.34 33.42
N ILE A 374 10.60 -1.72 34.42
CA ILE A 374 11.35 -2.41 35.48
C ILE A 374 10.60 -2.20 36.80
N GLU A 375 10.56 -3.25 37.61
CA GLU A 375 10.15 -3.18 39.00
C GLU A 375 11.27 -3.68 39.91
N LYS A 376 11.80 -2.78 40.72
CA LYS A 376 12.88 -3.05 41.67
C LYS A 376 12.33 -3.55 43.00
N VAL A 377 12.73 -4.74 43.42
CA VAL A 377 12.20 -5.41 44.60
C VAL A 377 13.31 -6.01 45.49
N ASN A 378 12.97 -6.29 46.74
CA ASN A 378 13.78 -7.10 47.64
C ASN A 378 13.70 -8.56 47.20
N ALA A 379 14.85 -9.23 47.06
CA ALA A 379 14.95 -10.60 46.59
C ALA A 379 14.25 -11.64 47.50
N VAL A 380 14.03 -11.31 48.79
CA VAL A 380 13.37 -12.22 49.75
C VAL A 380 11.87 -11.95 49.83
N ASP A 381 11.46 -10.68 49.70
CA ASP A 381 10.05 -10.26 49.71
C ASP A 381 9.77 -9.31 48.52
N HIS A 382 9.18 -9.83 47.48
CA HIS A 382 8.83 -9.04 46.27
C HIS A 382 7.77 -7.98 46.51
N ASN A 383 7.07 -7.98 47.67
CA ASN A 383 6.15 -6.88 48.03
C ASN A 383 6.92 -5.65 48.54
N ASP A 384 8.15 -5.83 49.00
CA ASP A 384 9.05 -4.73 49.41
C ASP A 384 9.66 -4.08 48.17
N LYS A 385 8.98 -3.00 47.65
CA LYS A 385 9.37 -2.25 46.47
C LYS A 385 10.51 -1.28 46.81
N LEU A 386 11.55 -1.28 45.98
CA LEU A 386 12.79 -0.57 46.28
C LEU A 386 12.91 0.73 45.46
N LYS A 387 12.72 1.86 46.12
CA LYS A 387 12.95 3.20 45.57
C LYS A 387 14.41 3.58 45.56
N GLY A 388 14.79 4.47 44.63
CA GLY A 388 16.09 5.13 44.63
C GLY A 388 17.25 4.28 44.09
N ALA A 389 16.99 3.13 43.54
CA ALA A 389 17.97 2.42 42.70
C ALA A 389 18.29 3.23 41.46
N GLN A 390 19.57 3.49 41.18
CA GLN A 390 20.01 4.26 40.02
C GLN A 390 20.45 3.33 38.90
N PHE A 391 20.02 3.64 37.68
CA PHE A 391 20.30 2.82 36.51
C PHE A 391 20.90 3.62 35.36
N GLU A 392 21.60 2.91 34.51
CA GLU A 392 22.11 3.36 33.22
C GLU A 392 21.56 2.42 32.16
N LEU A 393 20.98 2.99 31.08
CA LEU A 393 20.56 2.23 29.89
C LEU A 393 21.71 2.19 28.88
N GLN A 394 22.01 1.03 28.36
CA GLN A 394 23.07 0.80 27.38
C GLN A 394 22.55 0.04 26.17
N ARG A 395 23.22 0.22 25.03
CA ARG A 395 23.09 -0.66 23.86
C ARG A 395 23.63 -2.05 24.20
N GLU A 396 23.34 -3.02 23.36
CA GLU A 396 23.88 -4.39 23.46
C GLU A 396 25.41 -4.41 23.57
N ASN A 397 26.11 -3.55 22.82
CA ASN A 397 27.57 -3.41 22.84
C ASN A 397 28.13 -2.70 24.10
N GLY A 398 27.26 -2.32 25.03
CA GLY A 398 27.65 -1.61 26.25
C GLY A 398 27.75 -0.09 26.14
N THR A 399 27.48 0.49 24.97
CA THR A 399 27.46 1.95 24.80
C THR A 399 26.28 2.55 25.57
N LYS A 400 26.55 3.50 26.46
CA LYS A 400 25.54 4.22 27.22
C LYS A 400 24.60 5.01 26.31
N ILE A 401 23.31 4.99 26.62
CA ILE A 401 22.27 5.80 26.00
C ILE A 401 22.01 7.00 26.91
N ASN A 402 22.21 8.21 26.37
CA ASN A 402 21.82 9.43 27.05
C ASN A 402 20.29 9.50 27.11
N LEU A 403 19.75 9.87 28.26
CA LEU A 403 18.31 9.86 28.52
C LEU A 403 17.79 11.25 28.85
N VAL A 404 16.53 11.51 28.52
CA VAL A 404 15.74 12.65 28.96
C VAL A 404 14.66 12.16 29.92
N LYS A 405 14.45 12.88 31.02
CA LYS A 405 13.36 12.61 31.95
C LYS A 405 12.04 13.12 31.34
N VAL A 406 11.08 12.21 31.13
CA VAL A 406 9.72 12.51 30.66
C VAL A 406 8.81 12.86 31.85
N SER A 407 8.86 12.02 32.89
CA SER A 407 8.18 12.20 34.17
C SER A 407 8.90 11.42 35.26
N ASP A 408 8.37 11.41 36.49
CA ASP A 408 8.97 10.61 37.55
C ASP A 408 8.97 9.12 37.19
N GLY A 409 10.16 8.51 37.24
CA GLY A 409 10.36 7.11 36.86
C GLY A 409 10.26 6.80 35.37
N VAL A 410 10.08 7.78 34.48
CA VAL A 410 9.93 7.58 33.03
C VAL A 410 11.01 8.32 32.24
N PHE A 411 11.74 7.60 31.41
CA PHE A 411 12.87 8.12 30.63
C PHE A 411 12.81 7.66 29.17
N ARG A 412 13.34 8.49 28.27
CA ARG A 412 13.51 8.16 26.86
C ARG A 412 14.90 8.55 26.36
N PRO A 413 15.37 8.04 25.22
CA PRO A 413 16.61 8.50 24.60
C PRO A 413 16.60 10.02 24.36
N ALA A 414 17.72 10.68 24.70
CA ALA A 414 17.97 12.08 24.38
C ALA A 414 18.54 12.21 22.98
N LYS A 415 18.13 13.24 22.25
CA LYS A 415 18.61 13.52 20.90
C LYS A 415 18.96 15.00 20.70
N GLY A 416 19.92 15.26 19.85
CA GLY A 416 20.33 16.60 19.47
C GLY A 416 20.76 17.44 20.70
N THR A 417 20.11 18.59 20.90
CA THR A 417 20.42 19.56 21.96
C THR A 417 19.58 19.40 23.23
N GLU A 418 18.85 18.28 23.37
CA GLU A 418 18.04 18.04 24.56
C GLU A 418 18.89 17.94 25.82
N THR A 419 18.35 18.43 26.93
CA THR A 419 19.01 18.33 28.22
C THR A 419 19.05 16.90 28.72
N VAL A 420 20.23 16.32 28.76
CA VAL A 420 20.46 14.95 29.25
C VAL A 420 20.21 14.90 30.75
N ALA A 421 19.43 13.93 31.19
CA ALA A 421 19.22 13.66 32.60
C ALA A 421 20.54 13.28 33.30
N ASP A 422 20.79 13.83 34.50
CA ASP A 422 21.88 13.34 35.35
C ASP A 422 21.60 11.87 35.71
N ASP A 423 22.61 11.03 35.63
CA ASP A 423 22.51 9.59 35.98
C ASP A 423 21.96 9.38 37.40
N LYS A 424 22.19 10.32 38.30
CA LYS A 424 21.63 10.30 39.67
C LYS A 424 20.12 10.48 39.69
N THR A 425 19.52 10.93 38.58
CA THR A 425 18.06 11.11 38.45
C THR A 425 17.36 9.99 37.75
N VAL A 426 18.08 9.05 37.08
CA VAL A 426 17.52 7.85 36.48
C VAL A 426 17.31 6.80 37.57
N VAL A 427 16.26 7.00 38.34
CA VAL A 427 16.02 6.27 39.59
C VAL A 427 14.63 5.65 39.61
N THR A 428 14.50 4.53 40.33
CA THR A 428 13.19 3.93 40.61
C THR A 428 12.35 4.87 41.49
N ASP A 429 11.07 4.97 41.17
CA ASP A 429 10.08 5.75 41.89
C ASP A 429 9.76 5.17 43.30
N ASN A 430 8.76 5.72 43.99
CA ASN A 430 8.33 5.25 45.30
C ASN A 430 7.76 3.82 45.29
N ASN A 431 7.36 3.33 44.13
CA ASN A 431 6.82 1.98 43.92
C ASN A 431 7.87 1.02 43.34
N GLY A 432 9.14 1.41 43.33
CA GLY A 432 10.22 0.63 42.74
C GLY A 432 10.20 0.58 41.22
N LYS A 433 9.40 1.44 40.55
CA LYS A 433 9.21 1.40 39.09
C LYS A 433 10.15 2.34 38.36
N LEU A 434 10.57 1.91 37.17
CA LEU A 434 11.33 2.66 36.20
C LEU A 434 10.94 2.21 34.80
N GLN A 435 10.55 3.17 33.94
CA GLN A 435 10.17 2.90 32.56
C GLN A 435 11.16 3.55 31.59
N PHE A 436 11.56 2.79 30.58
CA PHE A 436 12.25 3.30 29.41
C PHE A 436 11.31 3.24 28.21
N THR A 437 11.03 4.39 27.60
CA THR A 437 10.07 4.53 26.51
C THR A 437 10.72 5.15 25.26
N GLY A 438 10.04 5.09 24.13
CA GLY A 438 10.54 5.66 22.88
C GLY A 438 11.78 4.94 22.34
N LEU A 439 11.84 3.63 22.50
CA LEU A 439 12.93 2.76 22.11
C LEU A 439 12.58 2.00 20.82
N LYS A 440 13.57 1.72 20.00
CA LYS A 440 13.42 0.81 18.85
C LYS A 440 13.58 -0.66 19.26
N GLU A 441 13.24 -1.57 18.36
CA GLU A 441 13.59 -2.99 18.50
C GLU A 441 15.10 -3.17 18.67
N GLY A 442 15.45 -4.17 19.46
CA GLY A 442 16.84 -4.51 19.72
C GLY A 442 17.07 -4.96 21.15
N THR A 443 18.34 -5.23 21.45
CA THR A 443 18.79 -5.67 22.76
C THR A 443 19.42 -4.50 23.53
N TYR A 444 19.00 -4.34 24.76
CA TYR A 444 19.45 -3.32 25.70
C TYR A 444 20.06 -3.97 26.94
N LYS A 445 20.95 -3.23 27.61
CA LYS A 445 21.49 -3.58 28.92
C LYS A 445 21.10 -2.51 29.93
N VAL A 446 20.47 -2.93 31.01
CA VAL A 446 20.12 -2.08 32.14
C VAL A 446 21.09 -2.35 33.27
N LYS A 447 21.99 -1.41 33.51
CA LYS A 447 23.05 -1.52 34.53
C LYS A 447 22.67 -0.73 35.76
N GLU A 448 22.59 -1.41 36.91
CA GLU A 448 22.46 -0.71 38.17
C GLU A 448 23.78 -0.03 38.52
N ILE A 449 23.80 1.28 38.73
CA ILE A 449 24.99 2.04 39.09
C ILE A 449 25.02 2.43 40.55
N LYS A 450 23.88 2.37 41.24
CA LYS A 450 23.77 2.53 42.69
C LYS A 450 22.55 1.76 43.20
N ALA A 451 22.79 0.86 44.16
CA ALA A 451 21.73 0.14 44.84
C ALA A 451 20.96 1.05 45.84
N PRO A 452 19.71 0.68 46.19
CA PRO A 452 19.00 1.28 47.30
C PRO A 452 19.78 1.15 48.59
N THR A 453 19.59 2.09 49.54
CA THR A 453 20.28 2.05 50.83
C THR A 453 20.03 0.75 51.59
N GLY A 454 21.10 0.05 51.99
CA GLY A 454 21.04 -1.26 52.69
C GLY A 454 20.96 -2.48 51.80
N TYR A 455 21.11 -2.30 50.48
CA TYR A 455 21.11 -3.40 49.50
C TYR A 455 22.45 -3.50 48.75
N ASN A 456 22.77 -4.68 48.27
CA ASN A 456 23.96 -4.93 47.46
C ASN A 456 23.70 -4.50 46.00
N LEU A 457 24.73 -3.90 45.36
CA LEU A 457 24.70 -3.56 43.93
C LEU A 457 24.64 -4.83 43.08
N LEU A 458 23.87 -4.79 42.00
CA LEU A 458 23.89 -5.83 40.97
C LEU A 458 25.26 -5.85 40.29
N LYS A 459 25.83 -7.04 40.16
CA LYS A 459 27.14 -7.25 39.53
C LYS A 459 27.08 -7.06 38.01
N ASP A 460 26.09 -7.67 37.39
CA ASP A 460 25.95 -7.73 35.93
C ASP A 460 24.71 -6.93 35.46
N PRO A 461 24.78 -6.28 34.29
CA PRO A 461 23.62 -5.65 33.69
C PRO A 461 22.53 -6.65 33.32
N ILE A 462 21.29 -6.23 33.43
CA ILE A 462 20.11 -6.98 32.97
C ILE A 462 19.94 -6.81 31.48
N THR A 463 19.84 -7.91 30.74
CA THR A 463 19.56 -7.87 29.31
C THR A 463 18.05 -7.79 29.06
N VAL A 464 17.64 -6.86 28.21
CA VAL A 464 16.25 -6.65 27.80
C VAL A 464 16.20 -6.62 26.28
N THR A 465 15.39 -7.50 25.69
CA THR A 465 15.20 -7.56 24.24
C THR A 465 13.78 -7.15 23.87
N ILE A 466 13.64 -6.18 22.97
CA ILE A 466 12.40 -5.77 22.32
C ILE A 466 12.39 -6.37 20.91
N SER A 467 11.35 -7.10 20.58
CA SER A 467 11.13 -7.67 19.25
C SER A 467 9.70 -7.52 18.79
N ALA A 468 9.48 -7.39 17.49
CA ALA A 468 8.17 -7.23 16.90
C ALA A 468 8.03 -8.05 15.61
N THR A 469 6.79 -8.33 15.24
CA THR A 469 6.41 -8.94 13.96
C THR A 469 5.37 -8.09 13.27
N TYR A 470 5.45 -8.00 11.94
CA TYR A 470 4.64 -7.11 11.13
C TYR A 470 4.08 -7.86 9.92
N ASP A 471 2.90 -7.45 9.47
CA ASP A 471 2.44 -7.78 8.13
C ASP A 471 3.28 -6.98 7.11
N GLU A 472 4.09 -7.66 6.33
CA GLU A 472 5.03 -7.04 5.39
C GLU A 472 4.34 -6.26 4.25
N ASN A 473 3.07 -6.55 3.94
CA ASN A 473 2.33 -5.87 2.88
C ASN A 473 1.68 -4.57 3.35
N THR A 474 1.19 -4.57 4.59
CA THR A 474 0.45 -3.42 5.15
C THR A 474 1.28 -2.60 6.12
N GLY A 475 2.35 -3.18 6.69
CA GLY A 475 3.16 -2.57 7.75
C GLY A 475 2.52 -2.59 9.13
N ILE A 476 1.37 -3.24 9.28
CA ILE A 476 0.65 -3.31 10.55
C ILE A 476 1.38 -4.24 11.51
N LEU A 477 1.56 -3.78 12.75
CA LEU A 477 2.14 -4.59 13.82
C LEU A 477 1.21 -5.74 14.21
N GLU A 478 1.67 -6.97 14.08
CA GLU A 478 0.94 -8.17 14.49
C GLU A 478 1.14 -8.50 15.96
N SER A 479 2.38 -8.42 16.41
CA SER A 479 2.73 -8.64 17.83
C SER A 479 4.07 -8.02 18.18
N TRP A 480 4.28 -7.73 19.47
CA TRP A 480 5.59 -7.37 19.98
C TRP A 480 5.84 -7.94 21.38
N LYS A 481 7.08 -8.03 21.79
CA LYS A 481 7.51 -8.74 22.99
C LYS A 481 8.64 -8.00 23.69
N VAL A 482 8.67 -8.17 25.01
CA VAL A 482 9.81 -7.84 25.88
C VAL A 482 10.29 -9.15 26.51
N ASN A 483 11.54 -9.53 26.26
CA ASN A 483 12.14 -10.80 26.74
C ASN A 483 11.26 -12.03 26.43
N ASN A 484 10.72 -12.13 25.21
CA ASN A 484 9.82 -13.18 24.73
C ASN A 484 8.41 -13.18 25.37
N ALA A 485 8.11 -12.30 26.31
CA ALA A 485 6.77 -12.14 26.86
C ALA A 485 5.98 -11.13 26.02
N ASN A 486 4.74 -11.48 25.65
CA ASN A 486 3.88 -10.63 24.83
C ASN A 486 3.55 -9.32 25.53
N ALA A 487 3.61 -8.24 24.80
CA ALA A 487 3.13 -6.91 25.19
C ALA A 487 1.85 -6.56 24.40
N GLN A 488 1.01 -5.70 24.95
CA GLN A 488 -0.23 -5.26 24.31
C GLN A 488 -0.43 -3.76 24.51
N GLY A 489 -0.47 -3.00 23.42
CA GLY A 489 -0.56 -1.55 23.47
C GLY A 489 0.66 -0.96 24.20
N THR A 490 0.42 -0.16 25.22
CA THR A 490 1.43 0.37 26.14
C THR A 490 1.65 -0.50 27.38
N THR A 491 0.87 -1.59 27.52
CA THR A 491 1.01 -2.54 28.63
C THR A 491 2.10 -3.54 28.29
N VAL A 492 3.18 -3.52 29.04
CA VAL A 492 4.35 -4.37 28.83
C VAL A 492 4.55 -5.32 30.03
N PRO A 493 5.16 -6.49 29.80
CA PRO A 493 5.61 -7.33 30.89
C PRO A 493 6.62 -6.57 31.76
N VAL A 494 6.40 -6.58 33.07
CA VAL A 494 7.29 -5.95 34.04
C VAL A 494 8.51 -6.82 34.26
N ILE A 495 9.70 -6.26 34.13
CA ILE A 495 10.97 -6.93 34.43
C ILE A 495 11.28 -6.74 35.88
N THR A 496 11.14 -7.82 36.66
CA THR A 496 11.48 -7.79 38.09
C THR A 496 13.00 -7.81 38.26
N VAL A 497 13.50 -6.86 39.03
CA VAL A 497 14.91 -6.65 39.32
C VAL A 497 15.12 -6.74 40.83
N GLU A 498 15.81 -7.80 41.28
CA GLU A 498 15.96 -8.11 42.68
C GLU A 498 17.29 -7.60 43.26
N ASN A 499 17.26 -7.02 44.47
CA ASN A 499 18.47 -6.81 45.29
C ASN A 499 18.38 -7.52 46.61
N ASN A 500 19.50 -8.06 47.03
CA ASN A 500 19.64 -8.70 48.35
C ASN A 500 20.03 -7.68 49.42
N LYS A 501 19.38 -7.74 50.58
CA LYS A 501 19.88 -7.11 51.81
C LYS A 501 21.10 -7.90 52.29
N GLY A 502 22.16 -7.23 52.63
CA GLY A 502 23.30 -7.95 53.23
C GLY A 502 24.56 -7.12 53.32
N VAL A 503 25.43 -7.57 54.20
CA VAL A 503 26.80 -7.05 54.35
C VAL A 503 27.57 -7.52 53.10
N THR A 504 28.25 -6.59 52.41
CA THR A 504 29.24 -6.98 51.40
C THR A 504 30.22 -7.97 52.01
N LEU A 505 30.08 -9.23 51.65
CA LEU A 505 31.16 -10.16 51.94
C LEU A 505 32.38 -9.69 51.17
N PRO A 506 33.56 -9.63 51.78
CA PRO A 506 34.78 -9.31 51.05
C PRO A 506 34.91 -10.26 49.84
N GLU A 507 35.37 -9.72 48.72
CA GLU A 507 35.62 -10.51 47.49
C GLU A 507 36.70 -11.55 47.71
N THR A 508 36.37 -12.63 48.41
CA THR A 508 37.23 -13.81 48.50
C THR A 508 36.46 -15.00 47.94
N GLY A 509 36.60 -15.20 46.66
CA GLY A 509 36.36 -16.50 46.05
C GLY A 509 35.15 -16.64 45.10
N GLY A 510 35.47 -16.80 43.85
CA GLY A 510 34.80 -17.75 42.97
C GLY A 510 33.66 -17.26 42.10
N MET A 511 33.84 -17.37 40.81
CA MET A 511 32.88 -17.22 39.69
C MET A 511 31.54 -18.00 39.81
N GLY A 512 31.12 -18.37 41.03
CA GLY A 512 30.00 -19.30 41.22
C GLY A 512 28.62 -18.66 41.45
N THR A 513 28.54 -17.45 42.03
CA THR A 513 27.26 -16.97 42.59
C THR A 513 26.37 -16.25 41.62
N VAL A 514 26.91 -15.64 40.57
CA VAL A 514 26.09 -14.90 39.56
C VAL A 514 25.41 -15.83 38.56
N LEU A 515 26.04 -16.98 38.28
CA LEU A 515 25.40 -18.02 37.45
C LEU A 515 24.17 -18.65 38.15
N PHE A 516 24.15 -18.67 39.49
CA PHE A 516 23.05 -19.32 40.22
C PHE A 516 21.77 -18.53 40.28
N THR A 517 21.80 -17.21 40.21
CA THR A 517 20.56 -16.40 40.29
C THR A 517 19.83 -16.33 38.97
N VAL A 518 20.54 -16.26 37.83
CA VAL A 518 19.94 -16.25 36.49
C VAL A 518 19.58 -17.67 36.01
N PHE A 519 20.40 -18.68 36.37
CA PHE A 519 20.15 -20.07 35.99
C PHE A 519 19.40 -20.87 37.07
N GLY A 520 19.29 -20.39 38.30
CA GLY A 520 18.61 -21.08 39.37
C GLY A 520 17.14 -21.37 39.06
N VAL A 521 16.43 -20.43 38.50
CA VAL A 521 15.02 -20.62 38.07
C VAL A 521 14.91 -21.56 36.87
N ALA A 522 15.87 -21.49 35.93
CA ALA A 522 15.89 -22.39 34.78
C ALA A 522 16.26 -23.82 35.18
N ILE A 523 17.19 -23.98 36.12
CA ILE A 523 17.62 -25.32 36.63
C ILE A 523 16.53 -25.93 37.51
N VAL A 524 15.81 -25.15 38.32
CA VAL A 524 14.68 -25.67 39.12
C VAL A 524 13.54 -26.09 38.19
N ALA A 525 13.24 -25.33 37.13
CA ALA A 525 12.23 -25.71 36.13
C ALA A 525 12.65 -26.97 35.34
N LEU A 526 13.93 -27.08 34.97
CA LEU A 526 14.47 -28.26 34.28
C LEU A 526 14.60 -29.47 35.25
N GLY A 527 14.97 -29.24 36.50
CA GLY A 527 15.02 -30.26 37.54
C GLY A 527 13.64 -30.84 37.90
N ALA A 528 12.63 -29.97 37.99
CA ALA A 528 11.25 -30.39 38.23
C ALA A 528 10.68 -31.21 37.04
N THR A 529 10.99 -30.80 35.81
CA THR A 529 10.59 -31.56 34.62
C THR A 529 11.33 -32.90 34.49
N TRP A 530 12.61 -32.94 34.86
CA TRP A 530 13.37 -34.18 34.87
C TRP A 530 12.91 -35.14 35.98
N TYR A 531 12.62 -34.62 37.18
CA TYR A 531 12.10 -35.41 38.32
C TYR A 531 10.72 -35.99 38.01
N VAL A 532 9.82 -35.22 37.40
CA VAL A 532 8.51 -35.72 36.97
C VAL A 532 8.63 -36.76 35.86
N LYS A 533 9.63 -36.64 34.97
CA LYS A 533 9.88 -37.59 33.88
C LYS A 533 10.58 -38.86 34.34
N SER A 534 11.45 -38.79 35.36
CA SER A 534 12.12 -39.98 35.96
C SER A 534 11.17 -40.81 36.81
N ASN A 535 10.27 -40.20 37.58
CA ASN A 535 9.27 -40.91 38.39
C ASN A 535 8.12 -41.53 37.56
N ARG A 536 7.98 -41.17 36.29
CA ARG A 536 7.06 -41.87 35.35
C ARG A 536 7.66 -43.18 34.80
N LYS A 537 9.00 -43.35 34.82
CA LYS A 537 9.63 -44.60 34.36
C LYS A 537 9.67 -45.71 35.40
N SER A 538 9.48 -45.42 36.67
CA SER A 538 9.48 -46.43 37.75
C SER A 538 8.10 -47.04 38.09
N ARG A 539 7.07 -46.73 37.35
CA ARG A 539 5.69 -47.27 37.53
C ARG A 539 5.23 -48.28 36.48
N HIS A 540 6.16 -48.74 35.60
CA HIS A 540 5.87 -49.79 34.63
C HIS A 540 6.84 -50.97 34.70
N ALA A 541 7.32 -51.34 35.90
CA ALA A 541 8.01 -52.58 36.15
C ALA A 541 7.63 -53.08 37.56
N ALA A 542 6.45 -53.67 37.66
CA ALA A 542 6.05 -54.69 38.62
C ALA A 542 4.69 -55.26 38.16
#